data_12cc6ef01b9194be764faacca5433094
#
_entry.id   12cc6ef01b9194be764faacca5433094
#
_cell.length_a   1.000
_cell.length_b   1.000
_cell.length_c   1.000
_cell.angle_alpha   90.00
_cell.angle_beta   90.00
_cell.angle_gamma   90.00
#
_symmetry.space_group_name_H-M   'P 1'
#
loop_
_entity.id
_entity.type
_entity.pdbx_description
1 polymer ?
#
loop_
_entity_poly.entity_id
_entity_poly.type
_entity_poly.pdbx_seq_one_letter_code
_entity_poly.pdbx_strand_id
1 'polypeptide(L)'
;MPISEICNREVIIVQRDTTVHDAAKLMRQHHVGSVVVVEDRKGVKVPVGIVTDRDLVVEIMAPDLVQMVITVGDIMAPKLSTVKDSTGIYEAIQYMRGEGVRRLPVVDSKGGLIGILTLDDMLELLAEELLELSRLVKHEQKKESVNRR
;
A
#
# COMPACT_ATOMS: atom_id res chain seq x y z
N MET A 1 -6.82 4.88 -15.75
CA MET A 1 -5.55 4.29 -15.27
C MET A 1 -5.86 3.24 -14.21
N PRO A 2 -5.63 1.96 -14.49
CA PRO A 2 -5.81 0.92 -13.48
C PRO A 2 -4.69 0.97 -12.45
N ILE A 3 -5.00 0.58 -11.23
CA ILE A 3 -4.03 0.63 -10.13
C ILE A 3 -2.86 -0.33 -10.29
N SER A 4 -2.98 -1.35 -11.14
CA SER A 4 -1.86 -2.25 -11.48
C SER A 4 -0.64 -1.50 -12.04
N GLU A 5 -0.86 -0.35 -12.67
CA GLU A 5 0.20 0.46 -13.25
C GLU A 5 0.91 1.35 -12.22
N ILE A 6 0.28 1.60 -11.07
CA ILE A 6 0.77 2.56 -10.08
C ILE A 6 1.07 1.96 -8.72
N CYS A 7 0.63 0.73 -8.44
CA CYS A 7 0.91 0.07 -7.17
C CYS A 7 2.39 -0.31 -7.05
N ASN A 8 2.89 -0.32 -5.83
CA ASN A 8 4.26 -0.77 -5.56
C ASN A 8 4.28 -2.30 -5.51
N ARG A 9 5.08 -2.91 -6.36
CA ARG A 9 5.22 -4.37 -6.45
C ARG A 9 6.27 -4.93 -5.50
N GLU A 10 7.08 -4.08 -4.89
CA GLU A 10 8.07 -4.47 -3.88
C GLU A 10 7.42 -4.57 -2.51
N VAL A 11 6.58 -5.57 -2.32
CA VAL A 11 5.85 -5.80 -1.06
C VAL A 11 6.62 -6.80 -0.22
N ILE A 12 6.83 -6.46 1.05
CA ILE A 12 7.43 -7.38 2.01
C ILE A 12 6.32 -8.23 2.60
N ILE A 13 6.43 -9.53 2.42
CA ILE A 13 5.43 -10.51 2.85
C ILE A 13 5.94 -11.34 4.02
N VAL A 14 5.00 -11.71 4.89
CA VAL A 14 5.24 -12.59 6.04
C VAL A 14 4.11 -13.61 6.13
N GLN A 15 4.30 -14.62 6.97
CA GLN A 15 3.30 -15.65 7.25
C GLN A 15 2.59 -15.35 8.57
N ARG A 16 1.46 -15.98 8.83
CA ARG A 16 0.71 -15.80 10.09
C ARG A 16 1.55 -16.09 11.34
N ASP A 17 2.46 -17.05 11.25
CA ASP A 17 3.31 -17.49 12.36
C ASP A 17 4.61 -16.71 12.49
N THR A 18 4.86 -15.75 11.61
CA THR A 18 6.01 -14.84 11.74
C THR A 18 5.85 -14.02 13.01
N THR A 19 6.90 -13.96 13.85
CA THR A 19 6.84 -13.17 15.08
C THR A 19 6.83 -11.68 14.78
N VAL A 20 6.24 -10.90 15.66
CA VAL A 20 6.24 -9.43 15.53
C VAL A 20 7.67 -8.87 15.59
N HIS A 21 8.57 -9.56 16.29
CA HIS A 21 10.00 -9.21 16.32
C HIS A 21 10.63 -9.36 14.92
N ASP A 22 10.40 -10.47 14.23
CA ASP A 22 10.91 -10.69 12.88
C ASP A 22 10.29 -9.73 11.88
N ALA A 23 9.00 -9.43 12.03
CA ALA A 23 8.34 -8.42 11.20
C ALA A 23 8.99 -7.04 11.36
N ALA A 24 9.28 -6.64 12.60
CA ALA A 24 9.97 -5.38 12.89
C ALA A 24 11.37 -5.34 12.25
N LYS A 25 12.10 -6.44 12.30
CA LYS A 25 13.42 -6.57 11.65
C LYS A 25 13.33 -6.39 10.14
N LEU A 26 12.32 -6.97 9.51
CA LEU A 26 12.07 -6.81 8.07
C LEU A 26 11.74 -5.36 7.71
N MET A 27 10.90 -4.70 8.52
CA MET A 27 10.57 -3.29 8.31
C MET A 27 11.84 -2.41 8.38
N ARG A 28 12.71 -2.68 9.33
CA ARG A 28 13.98 -1.96 9.47
C ARG A 28 14.92 -2.25 8.29
N GLN A 29 15.05 -3.51 7.90
CA GLN A 29 15.94 -3.93 6.82
C GLN A 29 15.55 -3.33 5.47
N HIS A 30 14.25 -3.28 5.18
CA HIS A 30 13.72 -2.84 3.90
C HIS A 30 13.22 -1.39 3.91
N HIS A 31 13.32 -0.70 5.05
CA HIS A 31 12.87 0.69 5.22
C HIS A 31 11.38 0.88 4.82
N VAL A 32 10.54 -0.06 5.26
CA VAL A 32 9.09 -0.01 5.01
C VAL A 32 8.32 0.09 6.32
N GLY A 33 7.14 0.68 6.27
CA GLY A 33 6.27 0.85 7.43
C GLY A 33 5.18 -0.21 7.57
N SER A 34 5.19 -1.23 6.70
CA SER A 34 4.19 -2.30 6.75
C SER A 34 4.72 -3.59 6.15
N VAL A 35 4.13 -4.70 6.59
CA VAL A 35 4.31 -6.03 5.97
C VAL A 35 2.94 -6.61 5.69
N VAL A 36 2.81 -7.36 4.60
CA VAL A 36 1.57 -8.03 4.23
C VAL A 36 1.64 -9.49 4.66
N VAL A 37 0.65 -9.92 5.41
CA VAL A 37 0.52 -11.32 5.84
C VAL A 37 -0.18 -12.09 4.74
N VAL A 38 0.47 -13.13 4.23
CA VAL A 38 -0.05 -13.95 3.15
C VAL A 38 -0.24 -15.40 3.58
N GLU A 39 -1.12 -16.08 2.89
CA GLU A 39 -1.39 -17.49 3.04
C GLU A 39 -1.28 -18.15 1.68
N ASP A 40 -0.59 -19.29 1.60
CA ASP A 40 -0.49 -20.03 0.34
C ASP A 40 -1.75 -20.88 0.16
N ARG A 41 -2.49 -20.61 -0.91
CA ARG A 41 -3.69 -21.36 -1.29
C ARG A 41 -3.48 -21.89 -2.71
N LYS A 42 -3.12 -23.17 -2.80
CA LYS A 42 -2.88 -23.85 -4.08
C LYS A 42 -1.87 -23.14 -4.97
N GLY A 43 -0.76 -22.71 -4.39
CA GLY A 43 0.31 -21.98 -5.09
C GLY A 43 0.08 -20.49 -5.26
N VAL A 44 -1.06 -19.96 -4.80
CA VAL A 44 -1.40 -18.54 -4.86
C VAL A 44 -1.19 -17.91 -3.49
N LYS A 45 -0.41 -16.84 -3.43
CA LYS A 45 -0.16 -16.09 -2.19
C LYS A 45 -1.29 -15.08 -1.97
N VAL A 46 -2.24 -15.45 -1.11
CA VAL A 46 -3.42 -14.64 -0.83
C VAL A 46 -3.16 -13.77 0.40
N PRO A 47 -3.30 -12.43 0.30
CA PRO A 47 -3.16 -11.56 1.46
C PRO A 47 -4.31 -11.79 2.43
N VAL A 48 -3.97 -11.94 3.71
CA VAL A 48 -4.94 -12.18 4.80
C VAL A 48 -4.88 -11.13 5.88
N GLY A 49 -3.82 -10.32 5.90
CA GLY A 49 -3.66 -9.25 6.88
C GLY A 49 -2.57 -8.27 6.47
N ILE A 50 -2.52 -7.17 7.19
CA ILE A 50 -1.46 -6.18 7.08
C ILE A 50 -1.08 -5.73 8.49
N VAL A 51 0.20 -5.60 8.75
CA VAL A 51 0.73 -5.13 10.03
C VAL A 51 1.63 -3.94 9.75
N THR A 52 1.40 -2.85 10.47
CA THR A 52 2.16 -1.61 10.33
C THR A 52 3.11 -1.42 11.51
N ASP A 53 4.07 -0.52 11.35
CA ASP A 53 4.94 -0.08 12.44
C ASP A 53 4.13 0.52 13.60
N ARG A 54 3.06 1.26 13.30
CA ARG A 54 2.14 1.76 14.32
C ARG A 54 1.49 0.63 15.12
N ASP A 55 1.09 -0.46 14.46
CA ASP A 55 0.53 -1.63 15.14
C ASP A 55 1.51 -2.22 16.16
N LEU A 56 2.79 -2.28 15.81
CA LEU A 56 3.83 -2.78 16.73
C LEU A 56 3.98 -1.89 17.97
N VAL A 57 3.91 -0.58 17.78
CA VAL A 57 3.99 0.36 18.90
C VAL A 57 2.75 0.24 19.78
N VAL A 58 1.57 0.27 19.21
CA VAL A 58 0.29 0.33 19.94
C VAL A 58 -0.07 -1.01 20.57
N GLU A 59 0.15 -2.11 19.84
CA GLU A 59 -0.31 -3.44 20.28
C GLU A 59 0.74 -4.25 21.02
N ILE A 60 2.03 -3.93 20.88
CA ILE A 60 3.13 -4.70 21.49
C ILE A 60 3.90 -3.86 22.50
N MET A 61 4.45 -2.71 22.07
CA MET A 61 5.27 -1.89 22.94
C MET A 61 4.48 -1.25 24.09
N ALA A 62 3.35 -0.62 23.77
CA ALA A 62 2.54 0.07 24.78
C ALA A 62 2.02 -0.87 25.88
N PRO A 63 1.49 -2.08 25.54
CA PRO A 63 1.05 -3.05 26.57
C PRO A 63 2.18 -3.88 27.18
N ASP A 64 3.45 -3.67 26.83
CA ASP A 64 4.60 -4.43 27.30
C ASP A 64 4.52 -5.94 27.00
N LEU A 65 4.05 -6.30 25.80
CA LEU A 65 3.96 -7.70 25.39
C LEU A 65 5.31 -8.22 24.88
N VAL A 66 5.47 -9.55 24.91
CA VAL A 66 6.72 -10.21 24.54
C VAL A 66 6.79 -10.39 23.02
N GLN A 67 7.61 -9.57 22.36
CA GLN A 67 7.76 -9.53 20.90
C GLN A 67 8.29 -10.82 20.28
N MET A 68 8.95 -11.67 21.05
CA MET A 68 9.56 -12.90 20.56
C MET A 68 8.59 -14.07 20.45
N VAL A 69 7.40 -13.99 21.06
CA VAL A 69 6.41 -15.08 21.09
C VAL A 69 5.11 -14.71 20.39
N ILE A 70 4.82 -13.42 20.26
CA ILE A 70 3.58 -12.96 19.59
C ILE A 70 3.81 -12.94 18.09
N THR A 71 2.85 -13.46 17.34
CA THR A 71 2.91 -13.51 15.88
C THR A 71 2.13 -12.38 15.24
N VAL A 72 2.42 -12.08 13.97
CA VAL A 72 1.64 -11.11 13.21
C VAL A 72 0.19 -11.55 13.06
N GLY A 73 -0.06 -12.86 12.99
CA GLY A 73 -1.41 -13.41 12.97
C GLY A 73 -2.21 -13.10 14.23
N ASP A 74 -1.54 -12.97 15.39
CA ASP A 74 -2.19 -12.66 16.66
C ASP A 74 -2.70 -11.22 16.72
N ILE A 75 -2.02 -10.27 16.04
CA ILE A 75 -2.34 -8.84 16.15
C ILE A 75 -3.00 -8.25 14.92
N MET A 76 -2.94 -8.93 13.76
CA MET A 76 -3.57 -8.40 12.54
C MET A 76 -5.09 -8.33 12.70
N ALA A 77 -5.70 -7.35 12.03
CA ALA A 77 -7.15 -7.21 12.03
C ALA A 77 -7.79 -8.45 11.38
N PRO A 78 -8.95 -8.92 11.87
CA PRO A 78 -9.61 -10.11 11.35
C PRO A 78 -10.13 -9.96 9.93
N LYS A 79 -10.33 -8.74 9.46
CA LYS A 79 -10.81 -8.44 8.11
C LYS A 79 -9.84 -7.52 7.39
N LEU A 80 -9.41 -7.95 6.21
CA LEU A 80 -8.51 -7.19 5.36
C LEU A 80 -9.27 -6.59 4.18
N SER A 81 -9.09 -5.29 3.94
CA SER A 81 -9.55 -4.64 2.72
C SER A 81 -8.50 -4.82 1.63
N THR A 82 -8.91 -5.31 0.47
CA THR A 82 -8.06 -5.47 -0.71
C THR A 82 -8.74 -4.84 -1.93
N VAL A 83 -7.98 -4.64 -2.99
CA VAL A 83 -8.51 -4.10 -4.24
C VAL A 83 -7.94 -4.89 -5.41
N LYS A 84 -8.75 -5.06 -6.45
CA LYS A 84 -8.34 -5.78 -7.67
C LYS A 84 -7.46 -4.88 -8.55
N ASP A 85 -6.49 -5.49 -9.21
CA ASP A 85 -5.54 -4.83 -10.10
C ASP A 85 -6.20 -4.05 -11.25
N SER A 86 -7.38 -4.50 -11.69
CA SER A 86 -8.16 -3.87 -12.75
C SER A 86 -8.94 -2.63 -12.30
N THR A 87 -9.00 -2.35 -11.00
CA THR A 87 -9.72 -1.20 -10.45
C THR A 87 -9.06 0.10 -10.89
N GLY A 88 -9.89 1.09 -11.26
CA GLY A 88 -9.40 2.42 -11.58
C GLY A 88 -8.98 3.20 -10.34
N ILE A 89 -8.09 4.18 -10.53
CA ILE A 89 -7.56 4.98 -9.41
C ILE A 89 -8.66 5.71 -8.64
N TYR A 90 -9.64 6.25 -9.34
CA TYR A 90 -10.74 6.98 -8.69
C TYR A 90 -11.59 6.07 -7.79
N GLU A 91 -11.93 4.88 -8.28
CA GLU A 91 -12.65 3.88 -7.49
C GLU A 91 -11.84 3.42 -6.28
N ALA A 92 -10.54 3.25 -6.44
CA ALA A 92 -9.65 2.88 -5.34
C ALA A 92 -9.62 3.96 -4.26
N ILE A 93 -9.56 5.24 -4.65
CA ILE A 93 -9.61 6.37 -3.71
C ILE A 93 -10.93 6.37 -2.93
N GLN A 94 -12.05 6.19 -3.61
CA GLN A 94 -13.37 6.11 -2.97
C GLN A 94 -13.44 4.95 -1.98
N TYR A 95 -12.90 3.80 -2.36
CA TYR A 95 -12.88 2.61 -1.52
C TYR A 95 -12.03 2.83 -0.25
N MET A 96 -10.83 3.40 -0.41
CA MET A 96 -9.96 3.73 0.72
C MET A 96 -10.63 4.72 1.67
N ARG A 97 -11.31 5.70 1.12
CA ARG A 97 -12.06 6.68 1.91
C ARG A 97 -13.19 6.02 2.70
N GLY A 98 -13.95 5.15 2.05
CA GLY A 98 -15.06 4.43 2.69
C GLY A 98 -14.60 3.50 3.81
N GLU A 99 -13.48 2.81 3.60
CA GLU A 99 -12.91 1.90 4.59
C GLU A 99 -12.04 2.61 5.64
N GLY A 100 -11.67 3.86 5.41
CA GLY A 100 -10.83 4.63 6.32
C GLY A 100 -9.40 4.09 6.39
N VAL A 101 -8.86 3.59 5.28
CA VAL A 101 -7.53 2.99 5.23
C VAL A 101 -6.59 3.80 4.35
N ARG A 102 -5.30 3.77 4.66
CA ARG A 102 -4.24 4.46 3.92
C ARG A 102 -3.46 3.53 3.00
N ARG A 103 -3.70 2.24 3.08
CA ARG A 103 -3.00 1.19 2.33
C ARG A 103 -3.97 0.12 1.93
N LEU A 104 -3.82 -0.40 0.70
CA LEU A 104 -4.60 -1.53 0.20
C LEU A 104 -3.66 -2.52 -0.49
N PRO A 105 -3.62 -3.77 -0.06
CA PRO A 105 -3.04 -4.82 -0.89
C PRO A 105 -3.81 -4.94 -2.21
N VAL A 106 -3.07 -5.06 -3.30
CA VAL A 106 -3.61 -5.20 -4.66
C VAL A 106 -3.51 -6.66 -5.06
N VAL A 107 -4.62 -7.22 -5.50
CA VAL A 107 -4.71 -8.64 -5.87
C VAL A 107 -5.11 -8.79 -7.34
N ASP A 108 -4.71 -9.92 -7.93
CA ASP A 108 -5.12 -10.30 -9.28
C ASP A 108 -6.50 -10.99 -9.28
N SER A 109 -6.94 -11.49 -10.43
CA SER A 109 -8.23 -12.16 -10.59
C SER A 109 -8.36 -13.45 -9.76
N LYS A 110 -7.24 -14.05 -9.36
CA LYS A 110 -7.19 -15.27 -8.54
C LYS A 110 -7.07 -14.96 -7.05
N GLY A 111 -7.04 -13.70 -6.67
CA GLY A 111 -6.86 -13.28 -5.29
C GLY A 111 -5.41 -13.24 -4.83
N GLY A 112 -4.46 -13.44 -5.75
CA GLY A 112 -3.02 -13.41 -5.44
C GLY A 112 -2.50 -11.99 -5.28
N LEU A 113 -1.64 -11.79 -4.29
CA LEU A 113 -1.01 -10.49 -4.03
C LEU A 113 -0.07 -10.11 -5.17
N ILE A 114 -0.23 -8.91 -5.72
CA ILE A 114 0.67 -8.37 -6.74
C ILE A 114 1.36 -7.07 -6.33
N GLY A 115 0.83 -6.36 -5.35
CA GLY A 115 1.42 -5.12 -4.92
C GLY A 115 0.64 -4.49 -3.77
N ILE A 116 1.04 -3.28 -3.42
CA ILE A 116 0.37 -2.46 -2.41
C ILE A 116 0.15 -1.06 -2.95
N LEU A 117 -1.04 -0.53 -2.70
CA LEU A 117 -1.40 0.84 -3.04
C LEU A 117 -1.43 1.66 -1.75
N THR A 118 -0.67 2.76 -1.70
CA THR A 118 -0.66 3.63 -0.53
C THR A 118 -1.18 5.02 -0.88
N LEU A 119 -1.71 5.71 0.12
CA LEU A 119 -2.10 7.11 -0.01
C LEU A 119 -0.91 7.97 -0.46
N ASP A 120 0.28 7.72 0.11
CA ASP A 120 1.48 8.49 -0.22
C ASP A 120 1.88 8.34 -1.69
N ASP A 121 1.81 7.13 -2.24
CA ASP A 121 2.09 6.88 -3.66
C ASP A 121 1.09 7.59 -4.57
N MET A 122 -0.18 7.59 -4.19
CA MET A 122 -1.22 8.30 -4.94
C MET A 122 -1.05 9.82 -4.90
N LEU A 123 -0.68 10.36 -3.75
CA LEU A 123 -0.40 11.79 -3.62
C LEU A 123 0.78 12.20 -4.50
N GLU A 124 1.84 11.40 -4.53
CA GLU A 124 3.00 11.64 -5.39
C GLU A 124 2.60 11.63 -6.87
N LEU A 125 1.83 10.63 -7.29
CA LEU A 125 1.34 10.56 -8.68
C LEU A 125 0.50 11.78 -9.04
N LEU A 126 -0.45 12.16 -8.20
CA LEU A 126 -1.33 13.31 -8.45
C LEU A 126 -0.53 14.63 -8.47
N ALA A 127 0.49 14.75 -7.63
CA ALA A 127 1.37 15.90 -7.63
C ALA A 127 2.16 16.02 -8.96
N GLU A 128 2.66 14.90 -9.48
CA GLU A 128 3.34 14.85 -10.78
C GLU A 128 2.40 15.24 -11.93
N GLU A 129 1.18 14.72 -11.93
CA GLU A 129 0.15 15.05 -12.93
C GLU A 129 -0.20 16.53 -12.88
N LEU A 130 -0.37 17.09 -11.68
CA LEU A 130 -0.66 18.52 -11.49
C LEU A 130 0.49 19.39 -12.00
N LEU A 131 1.73 18.97 -11.76
CA LEU A 131 2.92 19.68 -12.25
C LEU A 131 2.96 19.70 -13.80
N GLU A 132 2.65 18.58 -14.44
CA GLU A 132 2.58 18.49 -15.90
C GLU A 132 1.51 19.42 -16.47
N LEU A 133 0.34 19.50 -15.84
CA LEU A 133 -0.72 20.44 -16.23
C LEU A 133 -0.24 21.89 -16.11
N SER A 134 0.48 22.22 -15.03
CA SER A 134 1.07 23.54 -14.83
C SER A 134 2.06 23.90 -15.95
N ARG A 135 2.88 22.94 -16.36
CA ARG A 135 3.85 23.12 -17.47
C ARG A 135 3.15 23.34 -18.80
N LEU A 136 2.03 22.63 -19.02
CA LEU A 136 1.21 22.81 -20.22
C LEU A 136 0.68 24.24 -20.31
N VAL A 137 0.14 24.79 -19.23
CA VAL A 137 -0.37 26.17 -19.17
C VAL A 137 0.75 27.16 -19.50
N LYS A 138 1.92 27.01 -18.91
CA LYS A 138 3.08 27.88 -19.17
C LYS A 138 3.54 27.80 -20.62
N HIS A 139 3.56 26.61 -21.20
CA HIS A 139 3.94 26.41 -22.59
C HIS A 139 2.93 27.06 -23.55
N GLU A 140 1.65 26.92 -23.30
CA GLU A 140 0.59 27.55 -24.07
C GLU A 140 0.69 29.07 -24.06
N GLN A 141 0.88 29.67 -22.88
CA GLN A 141 1.07 31.11 -22.76
C GLN A 141 2.28 31.60 -23.54
N LYS A 142 3.40 30.91 -23.46
CA LYS A 142 4.62 31.23 -24.19
C LYS A 142 4.41 31.16 -25.69
N LYS A 143 3.76 30.10 -26.17
CA LYS A 143 3.45 29.90 -27.59
C LYS A 143 2.55 31.02 -28.13
N GLU A 144 1.54 31.38 -27.35
CA GLU A 144 0.61 32.46 -27.70
C GLU A 144 1.34 33.82 -27.82
N SER A 145 2.20 34.13 -26.87
CA SER A 145 2.95 35.38 -26.87
C SER A 145 3.90 35.52 -28.09
N VAL A 146 4.48 34.42 -28.54
CA VAL A 146 5.33 34.36 -29.74
C VAL A 146 4.51 34.55 -31.00
N ASN A 147 3.36 33.91 -31.11
CA ASN A 147 2.52 33.94 -32.33
C ASN A 147 1.75 35.26 -32.51
N ARG A 148 1.58 36.05 -31.48
CA ARG A 148 0.85 37.33 -31.53
C ARG A 148 1.76 38.56 -31.74
N ARG A 149 3.00 38.36 -31.95
CA ARG A 149 3.93 39.43 -32.36
C ARG A 149 3.73 39.79 -33.84
#